data_ee971e9374ee8886a2af2a796dde06f6
#
_entry.id   ee971e9374ee8886a2af2a796dde06f6
#
_cell.length_a   1.000
_cell.length_b   1.000
_cell.length_c   1.000
_cell.angle_alpha   90.00
_cell.angle_beta   90.00
_cell.angle_gamma   90.00
#
_symmetry.space_group_name_H-M   'P 1'
#
loop_
_entity.id
_entity.type
_entity.pdbx_description
1 polymer ?
#
loop_
_entity_poly.entity_id
_entity_poly.type
_entity_poly.pdbx_seq_one_letter_code
_entity_poly.pdbx_strand_id
1 'polypeptide(L)'
;WSPFEMANVCLEINTTRDISKQILRHRSFSFQEFSQRYADPQDQDEAFVVREARMQDPKNRQNSIPSTDRELARSWRMKQHQIIHEAKLAYNWAIENGIAKEQARSVLPEGNTVSRLFANATLRSWIHYIELRTGNGTQLEHIELAREIALNISNIFPMTKEFIADGS
;
A
#
# COMPACT_ATOMS: atom_id res chain seq x y z
N TRP A 1 11.12 -1.54 26.94
CA TRP A 1 10.41 -2.09 25.75
C TRP A 1 9.45 -3.23 26.11
N SER A 2 9.71 -4.04 27.14
CA SER A 2 8.84 -5.18 27.49
C SER A 2 7.37 -4.84 27.74
N PRO A 3 6.96 -3.70 28.32
CA PRO A 3 5.54 -3.35 28.44
C PRO A 3 4.82 -3.27 27.09
N PHE A 4 5.50 -2.86 26.04
CA PHE A 4 4.93 -2.73 24.69
C PHE A 4 4.66 -4.08 24.01
N GLU A 5 5.18 -5.17 24.54
CA GLU A 5 4.83 -6.54 24.10
C GLU A 5 3.48 -7.00 24.66
N MET A 6 2.97 -6.34 25.71
CA MET A 6 1.73 -6.74 26.38
C MET A 6 0.47 -6.09 25.75
N ALA A 7 0.64 -5.14 24.83
CA ALA A 7 -0.45 -4.48 24.11
C ALA A 7 -0.42 -4.88 22.64
N ASN A 8 -1.56 -5.33 22.10
CA ASN A 8 -1.73 -5.67 20.68
C ASN A 8 -2.66 -4.67 20.03
N VAL A 9 -2.36 -4.35 18.78
CA VAL A 9 -3.19 -3.50 17.92
C VAL A 9 -3.45 -4.23 16.62
N CYS A 10 -4.72 -4.33 16.24
CA CYS A 10 -5.15 -4.84 14.94
C CYS A 10 -5.68 -3.65 14.12
N LEU A 11 -5.12 -3.45 12.93
CA LEU A 11 -5.54 -2.41 12.00
C LEU A 11 -6.08 -3.03 10.72
N GLU A 12 -7.17 -2.43 10.20
CA GLU A 12 -7.56 -2.59 8.81
C GLU A 12 -6.80 -1.57 7.97
N ILE A 13 -6.13 -2.04 6.92
CA ILE A 13 -5.29 -1.24 6.04
C ILE A 13 -5.79 -1.40 4.61
N ASN A 14 -6.17 -0.29 3.97
CA ASN A 14 -6.48 -0.21 2.56
C ASN A 14 -5.31 0.44 1.84
N THR A 15 -4.67 -0.29 0.93
CA THR A 15 -3.49 0.17 0.18
C THR A 15 -3.39 -0.55 -1.14
N THR A 16 -2.41 -0.23 -1.97
CA THR A 16 -2.17 -0.97 -3.21
C THR A 16 -1.45 -2.29 -2.94
N ARG A 17 -1.61 -3.26 -3.84
CA ARG A 17 -1.02 -4.60 -3.69
C ARG A 17 0.49 -4.61 -3.58
N ASP A 18 1.18 -3.72 -4.28
CA ASP A 18 2.64 -3.60 -4.19
C ASP A 18 3.10 -3.11 -2.81
N ILE A 19 2.35 -2.17 -2.18
CA ILE A 19 2.61 -1.73 -0.80
C ILE A 19 2.23 -2.82 0.19
N SER A 20 1.05 -3.46 0.02
CA SER A 20 0.62 -4.61 0.82
C SER A 20 1.71 -5.68 0.90
N LYS A 21 2.32 -6.06 -0.24
CA LYS A 21 3.42 -7.03 -0.28
C LYS A 21 4.67 -6.59 0.50
N GLN A 22 4.93 -5.30 0.60
CA GLN A 22 6.03 -4.78 1.44
C GLN A 22 5.67 -4.90 2.93
N ILE A 23 4.41 -4.67 3.31
CA ILE A 23 3.91 -4.83 4.68
C ILE A 23 4.00 -6.30 5.11
N LEU A 24 3.56 -7.23 4.26
CA LEU A 24 3.58 -8.68 4.54
C LEU A 24 4.97 -9.26 4.81
N ARG A 25 6.05 -8.51 4.56
CA ARG A 25 7.43 -8.93 4.90
C ARG A 25 7.77 -8.77 6.39
N HIS A 26 6.95 -8.07 7.17
CA HIS A 26 7.17 -7.89 8.60
C HIS A 26 6.78 -9.16 9.38
N ARG A 27 7.79 -9.97 9.74
CA ARG A 27 7.60 -11.30 10.35
C ARG A 27 7.00 -11.30 11.74
N SER A 28 7.07 -10.16 12.45
CA SER A 28 6.50 -10.01 13.80
C SER A 28 4.99 -9.73 13.80
N PHE A 29 4.37 -9.73 12.63
CA PHE A 29 2.95 -9.46 12.43
C PHE A 29 2.19 -10.73 12.04
N SER A 30 0.90 -10.75 12.38
CA SER A 30 -0.07 -11.68 11.81
C SER A 30 -0.97 -10.93 10.82
N PHE A 31 -1.21 -11.52 9.66
CA PHE A 31 -1.94 -10.88 8.57
C PHE A 31 -3.12 -11.70 8.08
N GLN A 32 -4.16 -10.98 7.64
CA GLN A 32 -5.22 -11.51 6.81
C GLN A 32 -5.46 -10.53 5.65
N GLU A 33 -5.19 -10.95 4.43
CA GLU A 33 -5.36 -10.13 3.23
C GLU A 33 -6.60 -10.57 2.44
N PHE A 34 -7.32 -9.60 1.86
CA PHE A 34 -8.39 -9.84 0.91
C PHE A 34 -7.92 -10.69 -0.28
N SER A 35 -8.58 -11.82 -0.47
CA SER A 35 -8.16 -12.78 -1.49
C SER A 35 -8.88 -12.58 -2.82
N GLN A 36 -8.17 -12.10 -3.82
CA GLN A 36 -8.64 -12.00 -5.20
C GLN A 36 -8.83 -13.36 -5.90
N ARG A 37 -8.57 -14.47 -5.21
CA ARG A 37 -8.90 -15.82 -5.72
C ARG A 37 -10.39 -16.14 -5.53
N TYR A 38 -11.03 -15.53 -4.54
CA TYR A 38 -12.40 -15.83 -4.15
C TYR A 38 -13.37 -14.68 -4.42
N ALA A 39 -12.91 -13.46 -4.27
CA ALA A 39 -13.71 -12.27 -4.43
C ALA A 39 -13.26 -11.43 -5.63
N ASP A 40 -14.19 -10.65 -6.20
CA ASP A 40 -13.87 -9.72 -7.27
C ASP A 40 -13.18 -8.48 -6.68
N PRO A 41 -11.99 -8.11 -7.17
CA PRO A 41 -11.34 -6.88 -6.74
C PRO A 41 -12.19 -5.62 -6.97
N GLN A 42 -13.10 -5.66 -7.94
CA GLN A 42 -13.98 -4.54 -8.28
C GLN A 42 -15.14 -4.36 -7.28
N ASP A 43 -15.39 -5.35 -6.40
CA ASP A 43 -16.36 -5.24 -5.31
C ASP A 43 -15.88 -4.32 -4.17
N GLN A 44 -14.62 -3.86 -4.21
CA GLN A 44 -14.09 -2.90 -3.25
C GLN A 44 -14.40 -1.46 -3.70
N ASP A 45 -14.75 -0.62 -2.73
CA ASP A 45 -14.80 0.82 -2.93
C ASP A 45 -13.41 1.27 -3.44
N GLU A 46 -13.35 2.00 -4.54
CA GLU A 46 -12.08 2.41 -5.15
C GLU A 46 -11.11 1.24 -5.48
N ALA A 47 -11.56 0.29 -6.29
CA ALA A 47 -10.77 -0.88 -6.68
C ALA A 47 -9.39 -0.56 -7.31
N PHE A 48 -9.23 0.65 -7.87
CA PHE A 48 -8.01 1.09 -8.52
C PHE A 48 -7.65 2.54 -8.17
N VAL A 49 -6.36 2.80 -8.00
CA VAL A 49 -5.82 4.13 -7.76
C VAL A 49 -4.85 4.54 -8.86
N VAL A 50 -4.70 5.84 -9.06
CA VAL A 50 -3.75 6.45 -10.00
C VAL A 50 -2.68 7.18 -9.20
N ARG A 51 -1.41 6.95 -9.53
CA ARG A 51 -0.28 7.56 -8.85
C ARG A 51 0.17 8.84 -9.54
N GLU A 52 0.65 9.78 -8.74
CA GLU A 52 1.25 11.00 -9.25
C GLU A 52 2.55 10.75 -10.05
N ALA A 53 2.93 11.70 -10.88
CA ALA A 53 4.20 11.65 -11.58
C ALA A 53 5.34 12.09 -10.65
N ARG A 54 6.31 11.21 -10.46
CA ARG A 54 7.53 11.48 -9.71
C ARG A 54 8.73 11.06 -10.55
N MET A 55 9.77 11.88 -10.51
CA MET A 55 11.03 11.65 -11.21
C MET A 55 11.94 10.78 -10.36
N GLN A 56 12.82 10.04 -11.00
CA GLN A 56 13.87 9.30 -10.30
C GLN A 56 14.82 10.28 -9.60
N ASP A 57 15.07 10.05 -8.32
CA ASP A 57 16.11 10.78 -7.59
C ASP A 57 17.50 10.40 -8.14
N PRO A 58 18.30 11.37 -8.63
CA PRO A 58 19.62 11.08 -9.19
C PRO A 58 20.66 10.63 -8.14
N LYS A 59 20.42 10.93 -6.88
CA LYS A 59 21.34 10.60 -5.78
C LYS A 59 20.97 9.30 -5.07
N ASN A 60 19.68 9.02 -4.95
CA ASN A 60 19.18 7.82 -4.27
C ASN A 60 18.18 7.08 -5.16
N ARG A 61 18.58 5.91 -5.67
CA ARG A 61 17.74 5.09 -6.55
C ARG A 61 16.44 4.58 -5.91
N GLN A 62 16.34 4.62 -4.59
CA GLN A 62 15.14 4.20 -3.86
C GLN A 62 14.13 5.33 -3.70
N ASN A 63 14.55 6.58 -3.89
CA ASN A 63 13.71 7.76 -3.75
C ASN A 63 13.15 8.25 -5.08
N SER A 64 12.10 9.03 -4.98
CA SER A 64 11.49 9.75 -6.09
C SER A 64 11.22 11.20 -5.71
N ILE A 65 11.25 12.09 -6.69
CA ILE A 65 11.05 13.53 -6.53
C ILE A 65 9.77 13.92 -7.28
N PRO A 66 8.83 14.65 -6.67
CA PRO A 66 7.62 15.11 -7.36
C PRO A 66 7.96 15.85 -8.65
N SER A 67 7.25 15.52 -9.72
CA SER A 67 7.43 16.22 -11.00
C SER A 67 6.74 17.58 -10.94
N THR A 68 7.44 18.62 -11.40
CA THR A 68 6.87 19.96 -11.63
C THR A 68 6.29 20.13 -13.03
N ASP A 69 6.52 19.18 -13.93
CA ASP A 69 6.01 19.17 -15.29
C ASP A 69 4.53 18.69 -15.31
N ARG A 70 3.64 19.63 -15.54
CA ARG A 70 2.20 19.40 -15.59
C ARG A 70 1.77 18.56 -16.79
N GLU A 71 2.45 18.70 -17.92
CA GLU A 71 2.12 17.93 -19.13
C GLU A 71 2.54 16.48 -18.97
N LEU A 72 3.74 16.23 -18.43
CA LEU A 72 4.19 14.90 -18.06
C LEU A 72 3.25 14.25 -17.04
N ALA A 73 2.86 14.99 -16.00
CA ALA A 73 1.93 14.48 -14.97
C ALA A 73 0.56 14.11 -15.56
N ARG A 74 0.03 14.93 -16.48
CA ARG A 74 -1.21 14.64 -17.21
C ARG A 74 -1.07 13.39 -18.07
N SER A 75 0.01 13.31 -18.84
CA SER A 75 0.29 12.18 -19.73
C SER A 75 0.46 10.88 -18.93
N TRP A 76 1.16 10.92 -17.80
CA TRP A 76 1.32 9.78 -16.90
C TRP A 76 -0.03 9.29 -16.34
N ARG A 77 -0.87 10.21 -15.89
CA ARG A 77 -2.22 9.90 -15.42
C ARG A 77 -3.06 9.21 -16.51
N MET A 78 -3.04 9.75 -17.72
CA MET A 78 -3.77 9.16 -18.86
C MET A 78 -3.29 7.75 -19.18
N LYS A 79 -1.97 7.49 -19.14
CA LYS A 79 -1.42 6.14 -19.36
C LYS A 79 -1.89 5.14 -18.31
N GLN A 80 -1.94 5.52 -17.05
CA GLN A 80 -2.46 4.66 -15.99
C GLN A 80 -3.96 4.37 -16.18
N HIS A 81 -4.77 5.37 -16.50
CA HIS A 81 -6.20 5.16 -16.79
C HIS A 81 -6.41 4.21 -17.96
N GLN A 82 -5.60 4.32 -19.02
CA GLN A 82 -5.65 3.41 -20.16
C GLN A 82 -5.36 1.97 -19.73
N ILE A 83 -4.28 1.74 -18.96
CA ILE A 83 -3.91 0.42 -18.46
C ILE A 83 -5.01 -0.16 -17.56
N ILE A 84 -5.54 0.63 -16.64
CA ILE A 84 -6.62 0.21 -15.73
C ILE A 84 -7.86 -0.17 -16.54
N HIS A 85 -8.21 0.61 -17.56
CA HIS A 85 -9.36 0.34 -18.42
C HIS A 85 -9.22 -1.01 -19.15
N GLU A 86 -8.09 -1.22 -19.82
CA GLU A 86 -7.79 -2.47 -20.53
C GLU A 86 -7.74 -3.68 -19.60
N ALA A 87 -7.16 -3.51 -18.40
CA ALA A 87 -7.12 -4.55 -17.38
C ALA A 87 -8.52 -4.96 -16.91
N LYS A 88 -9.43 -3.97 -16.70
CA LYS A 88 -10.82 -4.23 -16.35
C LYS A 88 -11.55 -4.98 -17.47
N LEU A 89 -11.37 -4.57 -18.73
CA LEU A 89 -11.98 -5.25 -19.87
C LEU A 89 -11.51 -6.70 -19.96
N ALA A 90 -10.19 -6.93 -19.85
CA ALA A 90 -9.61 -8.27 -19.92
C ALA A 90 -10.07 -9.16 -18.74
N TYR A 91 -10.15 -8.60 -17.54
CA TYR A 91 -10.64 -9.31 -16.35
C TYR A 91 -12.12 -9.72 -16.51
N ASN A 92 -12.99 -8.78 -16.89
CA ASN A 92 -14.41 -9.04 -17.08
C ASN A 92 -14.64 -10.08 -18.17
N TRP A 93 -13.94 -9.94 -19.31
CA TRP A 93 -14.01 -10.92 -20.39
C TRP A 93 -13.60 -12.32 -19.90
N ALA A 94 -12.55 -12.43 -19.08
CA ALA A 94 -12.13 -13.71 -18.53
C ALA A 94 -13.21 -14.34 -17.65
N ILE A 95 -13.84 -13.56 -16.77
CA ILE A 95 -14.94 -14.03 -15.90
C ILE A 95 -16.16 -14.46 -16.71
N GLU A 96 -16.57 -13.67 -17.70
CA GLU A 96 -17.69 -13.97 -18.59
C GLU A 96 -17.49 -15.25 -19.40
N ASN A 97 -16.24 -15.59 -19.73
CA ASN A 97 -15.87 -16.83 -20.43
C ASN A 97 -15.53 -18.00 -19.50
N GLY A 98 -15.83 -17.88 -18.20
CA GLY A 98 -15.65 -18.98 -17.24
C GLY A 98 -14.23 -19.24 -16.79
N ILE A 99 -13.29 -18.31 -17.05
CA ILE A 99 -11.91 -18.39 -16.53
C ILE A 99 -11.96 -18.15 -15.02
N ALA A 100 -11.31 -19.02 -14.26
CA ALA A 100 -11.28 -18.93 -12.81
C ALA A 100 -10.69 -17.59 -12.32
N LYS A 101 -11.25 -17.02 -11.26
CA LYS A 101 -10.77 -15.74 -10.66
C LYS A 101 -9.27 -15.77 -10.34
N GLU A 102 -8.73 -16.91 -9.96
CA GLU A 102 -7.30 -17.08 -9.67
C GLU A 102 -6.41 -16.86 -10.91
N GLN A 103 -6.93 -17.07 -12.11
CA GLN A 103 -6.25 -16.80 -13.38
C GLN A 103 -6.59 -15.40 -13.89
N ALA A 104 -7.87 -15.03 -13.87
CA ALA A 104 -8.34 -13.73 -14.36
C ALA A 104 -7.60 -12.54 -13.69
N ARG A 105 -7.33 -12.63 -12.38
CA ARG A 105 -6.59 -11.60 -11.63
C ARG A 105 -5.15 -11.33 -12.14
N SER A 106 -4.59 -12.21 -12.99
CA SER A 106 -3.23 -12.03 -13.50
C SER A 106 -3.06 -10.81 -14.42
N VAL A 107 -4.16 -10.29 -14.97
CA VAL A 107 -4.14 -9.09 -15.83
C VAL A 107 -4.25 -7.78 -15.03
N LEU A 108 -4.47 -7.84 -13.72
CA LEU A 108 -4.66 -6.64 -12.89
C LEU A 108 -3.32 -5.99 -12.56
N PRO A 109 -3.17 -4.66 -12.77
CA PRO A 109 -1.93 -3.95 -12.48
C PRO A 109 -1.69 -3.86 -10.97
N GLU A 110 -0.61 -4.46 -10.50
CA GLU A 110 -0.31 -4.59 -9.08
C GLU A 110 -0.16 -3.24 -8.36
N GLY A 111 0.51 -2.28 -9.00
CA GLY A 111 0.75 -0.95 -8.43
C GLY A 111 -0.47 -0.03 -8.40
N ASN A 112 -1.55 -0.39 -9.12
CA ASN A 112 -2.78 0.40 -9.18
C ASN A 112 -3.98 -0.30 -8.53
N THR A 113 -3.91 -1.62 -8.29
CA THR A 113 -5.01 -2.40 -7.70
C THR A 113 -4.97 -2.28 -6.19
N VAL A 114 -6.07 -1.87 -5.59
CA VAL A 114 -6.23 -1.78 -4.12
C VAL A 114 -6.38 -3.17 -3.52
N SER A 115 -5.83 -3.35 -2.33
CA SER A 115 -6.00 -4.51 -1.47
C SER A 115 -6.34 -4.06 -0.06
N ARG A 116 -7.17 -4.83 0.62
CA ARG A 116 -7.51 -4.66 2.03
C ARG A 116 -6.80 -5.74 2.83
N LEU A 117 -6.11 -5.36 3.88
CA LEU A 117 -5.52 -6.33 4.80
C LEU A 117 -5.76 -5.92 6.25
N PHE A 118 -5.88 -6.94 7.10
CA PHE A 118 -5.82 -6.79 8.55
C PHE A 118 -4.42 -7.17 9.00
N ALA A 119 -3.80 -6.29 9.79
CA ALA A 119 -2.49 -6.50 10.36
C ALA A 119 -2.58 -6.40 11.88
N ASN A 120 -2.18 -7.47 12.58
CA ASN A 120 -2.17 -7.52 14.03
C ASN A 120 -0.75 -7.74 14.54
N ALA A 121 -0.33 -6.91 15.49
CA ALA A 121 0.98 -7.01 16.13
C ALA A 121 1.01 -6.38 17.51
N THR A 122 2.08 -6.65 18.28
CA THR A 122 2.34 -5.94 19.53
C THR A 122 2.65 -4.47 19.24
N LEU A 123 2.40 -3.61 20.22
CA LEU A 123 2.74 -2.17 20.11
C LEU A 123 4.23 -1.97 19.81
N ARG A 124 5.12 -2.81 20.37
CA ARG A 124 6.55 -2.80 20.06
C ARG A 124 6.82 -3.03 18.57
N SER A 125 6.16 -4.02 17.97
CA SER A 125 6.30 -4.32 16.54
C SER A 125 5.79 -3.17 15.68
N TRP A 126 4.69 -2.52 16.06
CA TRP A 126 4.18 -1.33 15.38
C TRP A 126 5.15 -0.15 15.46
N ILE A 127 5.75 0.11 16.62
CA ILE A 127 6.77 1.17 16.78
C ILE A 127 7.94 0.90 15.83
N HIS A 128 8.47 -0.34 15.82
CA HIS A 128 9.55 -0.70 14.91
C HIS A 128 9.16 -0.55 13.43
N TYR A 129 7.92 -0.92 13.07
CA TYR A 129 7.39 -0.71 11.72
C TYR A 129 7.37 0.77 11.35
N ILE A 130 6.85 1.63 12.24
CA ILE A 130 6.75 3.08 12.04
C ILE A 130 8.15 3.67 11.82
N GLU A 131 9.11 3.43 12.71
CA GLU A 131 10.49 3.89 12.56
C GLU A 131 11.11 3.47 11.22
N LEU A 132 10.96 2.20 10.87
CA LEU A 132 11.55 1.65 9.65
C LEU A 132 10.90 2.24 8.38
N ARG A 133 9.57 2.40 8.38
CA ARG A 133 8.81 2.73 7.15
C ARG A 133 8.57 4.22 6.95
N THR A 134 8.78 5.03 7.97
CA THR A 134 8.83 6.50 7.81
C THR A 134 10.23 7.00 7.43
N GLY A 135 11.25 6.13 7.52
CA GLY A 135 12.64 6.46 7.21
C GLY A 135 12.95 6.62 5.71
N ASN A 136 14.10 7.25 5.44
CA ASN A 136 14.62 7.47 4.09
C ASN A 136 14.83 6.16 3.32
N GLY A 137 14.53 6.17 2.01
CA GLY A 137 14.62 4.99 1.13
C GLY A 137 13.37 4.12 1.12
N THR A 138 12.34 4.46 1.87
CA THR A 138 11.01 3.86 1.76
C THR A 138 10.22 4.53 0.64
N GLN A 139 9.42 3.78 -0.10
CA GLN A 139 8.53 4.31 -1.13
C GLN A 139 7.52 5.29 -0.50
N LEU A 140 7.25 6.42 -1.16
CA LEU A 140 6.44 7.51 -0.59
C LEU A 140 5.06 7.05 -0.08
N GLU A 141 4.34 6.25 -0.86
CA GLU A 141 3.02 5.72 -0.46
C GLU A 141 3.12 4.88 0.83
N HIS A 142 4.24 4.19 1.03
CA HIS A 142 4.46 3.42 2.26
C HIS A 142 4.84 4.34 3.44
N ILE A 143 5.60 5.42 3.18
CA ILE A 143 5.89 6.45 4.20
C ILE A 143 4.58 7.10 4.68
N GLU A 144 3.73 7.53 3.76
CA GLU A 144 2.44 8.16 4.06
C GLU A 144 1.55 7.21 4.88
N LEU A 145 1.43 5.96 4.45
CA LEU A 145 0.70 4.94 5.19
C LEU A 145 1.27 4.71 6.60
N ALA A 146 2.59 4.62 6.74
CA ALA A 146 3.22 4.41 8.06
C ALA A 146 3.00 5.60 8.99
N ARG A 147 2.98 6.83 8.47
CA ARG A 147 2.62 8.04 9.22
C ARG A 147 1.16 8.02 9.65
N GLU A 148 0.26 7.65 8.76
CA GLU A 148 -1.16 7.51 9.06
C GLU A 148 -1.40 6.45 10.16
N ILE A 149 -0.74 5.31 10.06
CA ILE A 149 -0.77 4.26 11.09
C ILE A 149 -0.30 4.81 12.44
N ALA A 150 0.82 5.55 12.48
CA ALA A 150 1.33 6.15 13.70
C ALA A 150 0.32 7.11 14.33
N LEU A 151 -0.33 7.95 13.51
CA LEU A 151 -1.37 8.88 13.96
C LEU A 151 -2.59 8.14 14.50
N ASN A 152 -3.05 7.09 13.83
CA ASN A 152 -4.20 6.29 14.27
C ASN A 152 -3.91 5.58 15.61
N ILE A 153 -2.76 4.93 15.75
CA ILE A 153 -2.36 4.26 16.99
C ILE A 153 -2.19 5.30 18.12
N SER A 154 -1.75 6.51 17.82
CA SER A 154 -1.53 7.57 18.80
C SER A 154 -2.81 8.06 19.50
N ASN A 155 -3.97 7.76 18.98
CA ASN A 155 -5.25 8.06 19.64
C ASN A 155 -5.41 7.26 20.95
N ILE A 156 -4.73 6.09 21.04
CA ILE A 156 -4.74 5.23 22.23
C ILE A 156 -3.35 5.26 22.90
N PHE A 157 -2.28 5.29 22.13
CA PHE A 157 -0.90 5.31 22.61
C PHE A 157 -0.15 6.54 22.08
N PRO A 158 -0.30 7.72 22.74
CA PRO A 158 0.19 9.02 22.22
C PRO A 158 1.66 9.06 21.83
N MET A 159 2.51 8.27 22.50
CA MET A 159 3.96 8.22 22.24
C MET A 159 4.30 7.68 20.83
N THR A 160 3.39 7.01 20.13
CA THR A 160 3.72 6.44 18.80
C THR A 160 4.10 7.48 17.75
N LYS A 161 3.68 8.74 17.93
CA LYS A 161 4.08 9.87 17.08
C LYS A 161 5.57 10.20 17.16
N GLU A 162 6.19 9.93 18.31
CA GLU A 162 7.61 10.23 18.56
C GLU A 162 8.55 9.34 17.75
N PHE A 163 8.02 8.22 17.21
CA PHE A 163 8.77 7.26 16.41
C PHE A 163 8.63 7.48 14.89
N ILE A 164 7.94 8.52 14.46
CA ILE A 164 7.95 8.93 13.06
C ILE A 164 9.35 9.49 12.76
N ALA A 165 10.06 8.83 11.83
CA ALA A 165 11.38 9.31 11.43
C ALA A 165 11.28 10.71 10.81
N ASP A 166 12.14 11.61 11.26
CA ASP A 166 12.31 12.92 10.64
C ASP A 166 12.80 12.71 9.21
N GLY A 167 12.04 13.22 8.24
CA GLY A 167 12.41 13.14 6.84
C GLY A 167 13.67 13.98 6.59
N SER A 168 14.83 13.35 6.60
CA SER A 168 16.10 13.93 6.14
C SER A 168 16.30 13.71 4.66
#